data_2aefc0232f66e9b9f6a632215cf22617
#
_entry.id   2aefc0232f66e9b9f6a632215cf22617
#
_cell.length_a   1.000
_cell.length_b   1.000
_cell.length_c   1.000
_cell.angle_alpha   90.00
_cell.angle_beta   90.00
_cell.angle_gamma   90.00
#
_symmetry.space_group_name_H-M   'P 1'
#
loop_
_entity.id
_entity.type
_entity.pdbx_description
1 polymer ?
#
loop_
_entity_poly.entity_id
_entity_poly.type
_entity_poly.pdbx_seq_one_letter_code
_entity_poly.pdbx_strand_id
1 'polypeptide(L)'
;MLNGLTLPIRVFAVWQIQCAVELSGQTQPKPTRRPLLTVAVPVYNELATLLEIHQRILSVPLDLEILYVDDGSTDGSREVLIDQIAGSDARVRVVLHDVNQGKGAAIMTAIKHASGELFIVQDADLEYEPLDYLSLVKVFRAPDVQVVYGSRFLKRRHPEHMKLTNWLANRILTITTNVLIPGARITDEATCYKVFRTEMLKQIPLHARRFDFCPEITMKVLRRGHVIHEVPIAYSARTEAQGKKIKWTDAFDAFSALLRYRFSHDY
;
A
#
# COMPACT_ATOMS: atom_id res chain seq x y z
N MET A 1 20.96 38.28 36.13
CA MET A 1 19.96 37.22 36.25
C MET A 1 19.41 36.98 34.84
N LEU A 2 19.96 35.99 34.18
CA LEU A 2 19.56 35.61 32.80
C LEU A 2 18.62 34.39 32.94
N ASN A 3 17.33 34.61 32.72
CA ASN A 3 16.35 33.53 32.67
C ASN A 3 16.53 32.73 31.37
N GLY A 4 16.96 31.49 31.53
CA GLY A 4 17.05 30.53 30.43
C GLY A 4 15.67 30.14 29.93
N LEU A 5 15.38 30.44 28.68
CA LEU A 5 14.28 29.90 27.91
C LEU A 5 14.70 28.51 27.38
N THR A 6 14.36 27.46 28.11
CA THR A 6 14.38 26.09 27.58
C THR A 6 13.14 25.91 26.69
N LEU A 7 13.29 26.00 25.39
CA LEU A 7 12.28 25.54 24.42
C LEU A 7 12.18 24.02 24.49
N PRO A 8 10.97 23.46 24.52
CA PRO A 8 10.79 22.02 24.64
C PRO A 8 11.31 21.30 23.41
N ILE A 9 12.09 20.24 23.63
CA ILE A 9 12.75 19.37 22.64
C ILE A 9 11.80 18.91 21.50
N ARG A 10 10.49 18.83 21.77
CA ARG A 10 9.46 18.46 20.79
C ARG A 10 9.34 19.41 19.58
N VAL A 11 9.60 20.70 19.74
CA VAL A 11 9.52 21.67 18.64
C VAL A 11 10.69 21.50 17.69
N PHE A 12 11.85 21.07 18.19
CA PHE A 12 13.05 20.85 17.37
C PHE A 12 12.91 19.63 16.44
N ALA A 13 12.31 18.54 16.93
CA ALA A 13 12.13 17.32 16.12
C ALA A 13 11.12 17.53 14.98
N VAL A 14 10.00 18.20 15.24
CA VAL A 14 8.99 18.53 14.21
C VAL A 14 9.60 19.48 13.17
N TRP A 15 10.42 20.43 13.58
CA TRP A 15 11.09 21.36 12.66
C TRP A 15 12.14 20.68 11.79
N GLN A 16 12.89 19.71 12.32
CA GLN A 16 13.83 18.91 11.52
C GLN A 16 13.15 18.01 10.51
N ILE A 17 11.98 17.44 10.82
CA ILE A 17 11.21 16.59 9.89
C ILE A 17 10.56 17.44 8.79
N GLN A 18 9.99 18.58 9.12
CA GLN A 18 9.42 19.52 8.15
C GLN A 18 10.52 20.13 7.28
N CYS A 19 11.68 20.51 7.84
CA CYS A 19 12.85 20.92 7.07
C CYS A 19 13.45 19.78 6.24
N ALA A 20 13.42 18.52 6.67
CA ALA A 20 13.90 17.40 5.86
C ALA A 20 13.00 17.14 4.63
N VAL A 21 11.71 17.44 4.72
CA VAL A 21 10.78 17.39 3.57
C VAL A 21 10.95 18.60 2.65
N GLU A 22 11.22 19.80 3.19
CA GLU A 22 11.43 21.01 2.40
C GLU A 22 12.89 21.20 1.92
N LEU A 23 13.89 20.67 2.66
CA LEU A 23 15.30 20.72 2.26
C LEU A 23 15.71 19.56 1.32
N SER A 24 14.82 18.64 0.99
CA SER A 24 15.06 17.67 -0.09
C SER A 24 15.12 18.30 -1.48
N GLY A 25 14.98 19.62 -1.59
CA GLY A 25 15.40 20.40 -2.75
C GLY A 25 16.93 20.53 -2.89
N GLN A 26 17.72 20.19 -1.86
CA GLN A 26 19.15 19.99 -1.99
C GLN A 26 19.39 18.51 -2.30
N THR A 27 19.83 18.25 -3.52
CA THR A 27 20.26 16.97 -4.07
C THR A 27 21.06 16.16 -3.05
N GLN A 28 20.40 15.31 -2.27
CA GLN A 28 21.09 14.15 -1.73
C GLN A 28 21.65 13.39 -2.94
N PRO A 29 22.90 12.91 -2.92
CA PRO A 29 23.42 12.13 -4.03
C PRO A 29 22.43 11.00 -4.30
N LYS A 30 21.88 11.00 -5.51
CA LYS A 30 20.98 9.95 -5.98
C LYS A 30 21.64 8.62 -5.64
N PRO A 31 21.01 7.71 -4.90
CA PRO A 31 21.63 6.44 -4.59
C PRO A 31 22.12 5.84 -5.90
N THR A 32 23.36 5.39 -5.94
CA THR A 32 24.04 4.89 -7.12
C THR A 32 23.33 3.66 -7.72
N ARG A 33 22.38 3.11 -7.00
CA ARG A 33 21.50 2.02 -7.41
C ARG A 33 20.06 2.30 -6.96
N ARG A 34 19.12 2.14 -7.87
CA ARG A 34 17.67 2.23 -7.61
C ARG A 34 17.24 1.05 -6.74
N PRO A 35 16.49 1.23 -5.64
CA PRO A 35 15.95 0.13 -4.85
C PRO A 35 15.10 -0.81 -5.73
N LEU A 36 15.11 -2.10 -5.41
CA LEU A 36 14.32 -3.07 -6.16
C LEU A 36 12.81 -2.88 -5.93
N LEU A 37 12.41 -2.64 -4.68
CA LEU A 37 10.99 -2.58 -4.31
C LEU A 37 10.71 -1.41 -3.37
N THR A 38 9.77 -0.54 -3.75
CA THR A 38 9.15 0.40 -2.82
C THR A 38 7.96 -0.28 -2.15
N VAL A 39 8.02 -0.38 -0.83
CA VAL A 39 6.93 -0.84 0.04
C VAL A 39 6.19 0.38 0.57
N ALA A 40 5.00 0.64 0.09
CA ALA A 40 4.14 1.73 0.55
C ALA A 40 3.25 1.25 1.70
N VAL A 41 3.37 1.88 2.86
CA VAL A 41 2.62 1.53 4.07
C VAL A 41 1.69 2.68 4.45
N PRO A 42 0.42 2.68 3.99
CA PRO A 42 -0.58 3.63 4.45
C PRO A 42 -0.93 3.33 5.92
N VAL A 43 -0.85 4.35 6.78
CA VAL A 43 -1.11 4.23 8.22
C VAL A 43 -2.25 5.16 8.61
N TYR A 44 -3.26 4.62 9.29
CA TYR A 44 -4.31 5.38 9.94
C TYR A 44 -4.82 4.63 11.17
N ASN A 45 -4.43 5.07 12.36
CA ASN A 45 -4.83 4.47 13.64
C ASN A 45 -4.51 2.96 13.70
N GLU A 46 -3.22 2.61 13.56
CA GLU A 46 -2.69 1.23 13.60
C GLU A 46 -1.61 1.06 14.69
N LEU A 47 -1.72 1.79 15.82
CA LEU A 47 -0.73 1.80 16.89
C LEU A 47 -0.35 0.39 17.37
N ALA A 48 -1.33 -0.51 17.47
CA ALA A 48 -1.13 -1.85 18.02
C ALA A 48 -0.25 -2.77 17.14
N THR A 49 -0.19 -2.51 15.83
CA THR A 49 0.46 -3.40 14.86
C THR A 49 1.65 -2.78 14.14
N LEU A 50 1.80 -1.45 14.26
CA LEU A 50 2.73 -0.67 13.46
C LEU A 50 4.20 -1.07 13.65
N LEU A 51 4.65 -1.27 14.88
CA LEU A 51 6.04 -1.68 15.15
C LEU A 51 6.31 -3.12 14.70
N GLU A 52 5.33 -4.01 14.84
CA GLU A 52 5.49 -5.39 14.41
C GLU A 52 5.59 -5.49 12.89
N ILE A 53 4.70 -4.82 12.14
CA ILE A 53 4.80 -4.84 10.67
C ILE A 53 6.10 -4.20 10.18
N HIS A 54 6.58 -3.13 10.86
CA HIS A 54 7.86 -2.51 10.56
C HIS A 54 9.01 -3.53 10.64
N GLN A 55 9.10 -4.29 11.74
CA GLN A 55 10.14 -5.31 11.92
C GLN A 55 10.02 -6.42 10.87
N ARG A 56 8.79 -6.87 10.57
CA ARG A 56 8.58 -7.89 9.54
C ARG A 56 9.04 -7.41 8.15
N ILE A 57 8.76 -6.17 7.77
CA ILE A 57 9.22 -5.60 6.49
C ILE A 57 10.75 -5.50 6.46
N LEU A 58 11.38 -5.00 7.53
CA LEU A 58 12.84 -4.88 7.62
C LEU A 58 13.56 -6.22 7.50
N SER A 59 12.94 -7.32 7.94
CA SER A 59 13.50 -8.68 7.89
C SER A 59 13.51 -9.31 6.49
N VAL A 60 12.78 -8.73 5.53
CA VAL A 60 12.75 -9.28 4.16
C VAL A 60 14.10 -9.07 3.47
N PRO A 61 14.75 -10.11 2.93
CA PRO A 61 16.06 -10.02 2.31
C PRO A 61 15.96 -9.49 0.86
N LEU A 62 15.47 -8.27 0.70
CA LEU A 62 15.39 -7.52 -0.56
C LEU A 62 15.95 -6.11 -0.39
N ASP A 63 16.37 -5.52 -1.50
CA ASP A 63 16.74 -4.11 -1.55
C ASP A 63 15.44 -3.26 -1.57
N LEU A 64 15.05 -2.73 -0.41
CA LEU A 64 13.79 -2.07 -0.16
C LEU A 64 13.95 -0.55 0.00
N GLU A 65 12.97 0.19 -0.48
CA GLU A 65 12.56 1.50 0.02
C GLU A 65 11.23 1.33 0.77
N ILE A 66 11.13 1.84 1.98
CA ILE A 66 9.91 1.73 2.81
C ILE A 66 9.32 3.11 3.01
N LEU A 67 8.12 3.35 2.46
CA LEU A 67 7.41 4.62 2.53
C LEU A 67 6.19 4.49 3.44
N TYR A 68 6.27 5.02 4.64
CA TYR A 68 5.11 5.21 5.50
C TYR A 68 4.39 6.49 5.12
N VAL A 69 3.07 6.41 4.96
CA VAL A 69 2.21 7.59 4.78
C VAL A 69 1.17 7.59 5.89
N ASP A 70 1.37 8.45 6.88
CA ASP A 70 0.38 8.67 7.94
C ASP A 70 -0.76 9.52 7.42
N ASP A 71 -1.96 8.98 7.45
CA ASP A 71 -3.16 9.62 6.94
C ASP A 71 -3.96 10.31 8.07
N GLY A 72 -3.28 11.11 8.89
CA GLY A 72 -3.90 11.88 9.97
C GLY A 72 -4.28 11.03 11.18
N SER A 73 -3.41 10.10 11.62
CA SER A 73 -3.64 9.28 12.82
C SER A 73 -3.76 10.10 14.09
N THR A 74 -4.60 9.61 15.03
CA THR A 74 -4.90 10.26 16.31
C THR A 74 -4.77 9.35 17.53
N ASP A 75 -4.31 8.10 17.33
CA ASP A 75 -4.21 7.06 18.35
C ASP A 75 -2.79 6.89 18.93
N GLY A 76 -1.82 7.71 18.50
CA GLY A 76 -0.40 7.57 18.82
C GLY A 76 0.44 6.93 17.71
N SER A 77 -0.16 6.46 16.61
CA SER A 77 0.57 5.90 15.46
C SER A 77 1.53 6.92 14.84
N ARG A 78 1.12 8.18 14.73
CA ARG A 78 1.94 9.28 14.19
C ARG A 78 3.20 9.51 15.02
N GLU A 79 3.07 9.52 16.33
CA GLU A 79 4.19 9.68 17.28
C GLU A 79 5.18 8.53 17.13
N VAL A 80 4.68 7.29 17.03
CA VAL A 80 5.53 6.10 16.78
C VAL A 80 6.27 6.20 15.44
N LEU A 81 5.61 6.66 14.38
CA LEU A 81 6.26 6.88 13.09
C LEU A 81 7.38 7.93 13.18
N ILE A 82 7.17 9.02 13.90
CA ILE A 82 8.15 10.11 14.03
C ILE A 82 9.29 9.72 14.97
N ASP A 83 8.97 9.18 16.15
CA ASP A 83 9.94 9.03 17.25
C ASP A 83 10.72 7.70 17.17
N GLN A 84 10.15 6.65 16.55
CA GLN A 84 10.72 5.31 16.59
C GLN A 84 11.03 4.73 15.20
N ILE A 85 10.27 5.10 14.16
CA ILE A 85 10.41 4.53 12.82
C ILE A 85 11.20 5.45 11.89
N ALA A 86 10.91 6.75 11.88
CA ALA A 86 11.66 7.71 11.09
C ALA A 86 13.14 7.76 11.54
N GLY A 87 14.04 7.53 10.59
CA GLY A 87 15.48 7.53 10.88
C GLY A 87 16.03 6.26 11.56
N SER A 88 15.19 5.26 11.84
CA SER A 88 15.62 3.96 12.40
C SER A 88 16.46 3.14 11.39
N ASP A 89 16.19 3.32 10.10
CA ASP A 89 16.88 2.66 9.00
C ASP A 89 16.95 3.62 7.79
N ALA A 90 18.04 3.62 7.06
CA ALA A 90 18.24 4.49 5.89
C ALA A 90 17.27 4.23 4.74
N ARG A 91 16.64 3.05 4.73
CA ARG A 91 15.61 2.66 3.74
C ARG A 91 14.23 3.26 4.03
N VAL A 92 14.02 3.83 5.22
CA VAL A 92 12.72 4.28 5.73
C VAL A 92 12.51 5.77 5.48
N ARG A 93 11.34 6.09 4.95
CA ARG A 93 10.85 7.47 4.78
C ARG A 93 9.43 7.57 5.31
N VAL A 94 9.10 8.68 5.96
CA VAL A 94 7.77 8.96 6.52
C VAL A 94 7.22 10.24 5.88
N VAL A 95 5.97 10.18 5.42
CA VAL A 95 5.20 11.31 4.92
C VAL A 95 3.95 11.45 5.77
N LEU A 96 3.61 12.67 6.14
CA LEU A 96 2.49 12.96 7.04
C LEU A 96 1.43 13.78 6.30
N HIS A 97 0.17 13.32 6.35
CA HIS A 97 -0.98 14.14 5.97
C HIS A 97 -1.49 14.92 7.19
N ASP A 98 -1.87 16.17 7.01
CA ASP A 98 -2.40 17.00 8.09
C ASP A 98 -3.76 16.49 8.60
N VAL A 99 -4.56 15.93 7.70
CA VAL A 99 -5.89 15.38 7.97
C VAL A 99 -6.08 14.07 7.21
N ASN A 100 -7.01 13.24 7.68
CA ASN A 100 -7.37 12.00 7.00
C ASN A 100 -7.98 12.31 5.62
N GLN A 101 -7.36 11.79 4.57
CA GLN A 101 -7.78 11.91 3.17
C GLN A 101 -8.24 10.58 2.58
N GLY A 102 -8.03 9.48 3.31
CA GLY A 102 -8.38 8.10 2.97
C GLY A 102 -7.22 7.29 2.41
N LYS A 103 -7.34 5.96 2.54
CA LYS A 103 -6.29 5.00 2.16
C LYS A 103 -5.79 5.20 0.72
N GLY A 104 -6.71 5.41 -0.23
CA GLY A 104 -6.35 5.67 -1.63
C GLY A 104 -5.46 6.91 -1.79
N ALA A 105 -5.78 8.00 -1.08
CA ALA A 105 -4.96 9.22 -1.09
C ALA A 105 -3.55 8.97 -0.52
N ALA A 106 -3.43 8.21 0.56
CA ALA A 106 -2.14 7.83 1.13
C ALA A 106 -1.31 6.98 0.15
N ILE A 107 -1.95 6.03 -0.55
CA ILE A 107 -1.29 5.23 -1.59
C ILE A 107 -0.83 6.13 -2.75
N MET A 108 -1.64 7.07 -3.21
CA MET A 108 -1.26 8.00 -4.29
C MET A 108 -0.09 8.89 -3.88
N THR A 109 -0.05 9.34 -2.62
CA THR A 109 1.10 10.03 -2.06
C THR A 109 2.35 9.15 -2.11
N ALA A 110 2.24 7.88 -1.71
CA ALA A 110 3.36 6.95 -1.79
C ALA A 110 3.83 6.70 -3.24
N ILE A 111 2.92 6.52 -4.20
CA ILE A 111 3.26 6.35 -5.63
C ILE A 111 4.06 7.54 -6.15
N LYS A 112 3.67 8.77 -5.79
CA LYS A 112 4.38 9.99 -6.17
C LYS A 112 5.82 10.02 -5.66
N HIS A 113 6.04 9.53 -4.43
CA HIS A 113 7.35 9.53 -3.77
C HIS A 113 8.19 8.27 -4.03
N ALA A 114 7.60 7.22 -4.59
CA ALA A 114 8.28 5.94 -4.86
C ALA A 114 9.49 6.10 -5.79
N SER A 115 10.61 5.49 -5.42
CA SER A 115 11.85 5.47 -6.22
C SER A 115 12.26 4.08 -6.68
N GLY A 116 11.71 3.03 -6.08
CA GLY A 116 12.01 1.63 -6.42
C GLY A 116 11.61 1.24 -7.85
N GLU A 117 12.23 0.20 -8.38
CA GLU A 117 11.88 -0.39 -9.67
C GLU A 117 10.45 -0.92 -9.68
N LEU A 118 10.08 -1.57 -8.58
CA LEU A 118 8.77 -2.13 -8.32
C LEU A 118 8.09 -1.38 -7.16
N PHE A 119 6.78 -1.45 -7.10
CA PHE A 119 5.94 -0.84 -6.07
C PHE A 119 4.93 -1.85 -5.54
N ILE A 120 4.78 -1.93 -4.22
CA ILE A 120 3.75 -2.72 -3.54
C ILE A 120 3.10 -1.90 -2.43
N VAL A 121 1.82 -2.18 -2.13
CA VAL A 121 1.14 -1.67 -0.94
C VAL A 121 1.17 -2.75 0.15
N GLN A 122 1.59 -2.35 1.35
CA GLN A 122 1.55 -3.15 2.57
C GLN A 122 0.61 -2.52 3.58
N ASP A 123 -0.44 -3.22 3.94
CA ASP A 123 -1.30 -2.79 5.05
C ASP A 123 -0.59 -2.96 6.40
N ALA A 124 -0.76 -1.99 7.31
CA ALA A 124 -0.12 -2.03 8.62
C ALA A 124 -0.79 -3.01 9.59
N ASP A 125 -1.73 -3.82 9.13
CA ASP A 125 -2.68 -4.57 9.93
C ASP A 125 -2.33 -6.04 10.19
N LEU A 126 -1.17 -6.50 9.74
CA LEU A 126 -0.65 -7.87 9.89
C LEU A 126 -1.49 -8.96 9.18
N GLU A 127 -2.47 -8.60 8.33
CA GLU A 127 -3.25 -9.60 7.59
C GLU A 127 -2.42 -10.29 6.49
N TYR A 128 -1.36 -9.62 5.97
CA TYR A 128 -0.46 -10.10 4.91
C TYR A 128 0.96 -10.31 5.42
N GLU A 129 1.66 -11.27 4.83
CA GLU A 129 3.02 -11.66 5.23
C GLU A 129 4.08 -11.03 4.29
N PRO A 130 4.97 -10.14 4.79
CA PRO A 130 6.00 -9.49 3.97
C PRO A 130 6.97 -10.45 3.27
N LEU A 131 7.22 -11.65 3.79
CA LEU A 131 8.05 -12.65 3.12
C LEU A 131 7.49 -13.08 1.76
N ASP A 132 6.19 -12.92 1.51
CA ASP A 132 5.58 -13.19 0.21
C ASP A 132 6.08 -12.25 -0.90
N TYR A 133 6.71 -11.09 -0.57
CA TYR A 133 7.35 -10.23 -1.58
C TYR A 133 8.35 -11.00 -2.44
N LEU A 134 9.08 -11.96 -1.85
CA LEU A 134 10.08 -12.77 -2.57
C LEU A 134 9.46 -13.52 -3.75
N SER A 135 8.30 -14.10 -3.55
CA SER A 135 7.58 -14.85 -4.59
C SER A 135 6.99 -13.93 -5.65
N LEU A 136 6.45 -12.77 -5.23
CA LEU A 136 5.86 -11.77 -6.10
C LEU A 136 6.90 -11.11 -7.01
N VAL A 137 8.02 -10.64 -6.42
CA VAL A 137 9.12 -9.99 -7.16
C VAL A 137 9.78 -10.94 -8.15
N LYS A 138 9.88 -12.24 -7.83
CA LYS A 138 10.49 -13.24 -8.69
C LYS A 138 9.85 -13.29 -10.09
N VAL A 139 8.56 -13.01 -10.22
CA VAL A 139 7.84 -13.05 -11.50
C VAL A 139 8.34 -11.95 -12.46
N PHE A 140 8.78 -10.80 -11.92
CA PHE A 140 9.31 -9.67 -12.70
C PHE A 140 10.70 -9.92 -13.33
N ARG A 141 11.29 -11.12 -13.16
CA ARG A 141 12.47 -11.54 -13.92
C ARG A 141 12.17 -11.62 -15.42
N ALA A 142 10.93 -11.89 -15.79
CA ALA A 142 10.47 -11.76 -17.17
C ALA A 142 10.25 -10.26 -17.47
N PRO A 143 10.91 -9.70 -18.51
CA PRO A 143 10.92 -8.26 -18.75
C PRO A 143 9.57 -7.70 -19.21
N ASP A 144 8.72 -8.52 -19.77
CA ASP A 144 7.37 -8.21 -20.25
C ASP A 144 6.35 -8.10 -19.12
N VAL A 145 6.65 -8.64 -17.94
CA VAL A 145 5.76 -8.57 -16.77
C VAL A 145 5.72 -7.17 -16.21
N GLN A 146 4.51 -6.60 -16.15
CA GLN A 146 4.25 -5.25 -15.62
C GLN A 146 3.49 -5.27 -14.30
N VAL A 147 2.67 -6.32 -14.06
CA VAL A 147 1.75 -6.42 -12.92
C VAL A 147 1.69 -7.85 -12.39
N VAL A 148 1.82 -7.98 -11.07
CA VAL A 148 1.68 -9.26 -10.37
C VAL A 148 0.82 -9.07 -9.13
N TYR A 149 -0.21 -9.89 -8.97
CA TYR A 149 -1.08 -9.90 -7.79
C TYR A 149 -0.79 -11.10 -6.90
N GLY A 150 -0.84 -10.88 -5.60
CA GLY A 150 -0.87 -11.94 -4.62
C GLY A 150 -2.29 -12.42 -4.41
N SER A 151 -2.63 -13.65 -4.81
CA SER A 151 -3.96 -14.17 -4.60
C SER A 151 -4.07 -15.00 -3.34
N ARG A 152 -5.04 -14.66 -2.51
CA ARG A 152 -5.43 -15.38 -1.29
C ARG A 152 -6.15 -16.70 -1.59
N PHE A 153 -6.67 -16.84 -2.81
CA PHE A 153 -7.54 -17.95 -3.22
C PHE A 153 -6.84 -19.04 -4.05
N LEU A 154 -5.59 -18.84 -4.48
CA LEU A 154 -4.84 -19.84 -5.24
C LEU A 154 -4.40 -21.04 -4.39
N LYS A 155 -4.04 -20.84 -3.10
CA LYS A 155 -3.68 -21.93 -2.20
C LYS A 155 -4.91 -22.57 -1.55
N ARG A 156 -5.90 -21.74 -1.19
CA ARG A 156 -7.09 -22.19 -0.44
C ARG A 156 -8.33 -21.54 -1.01
N ARG A 157 -9.36 -22.32 -1.26
CA ARG A 157 -10.66 -21.77 -1.73
C ARG A 157 -11.29 -20.80 -0.72
N HIS A 158 -11.04 -21.01 0.57
CA HIS A 158 -11.51 -20.16 1.66
C HIS A 158 -10.32 -19.88 2.60
N PRO A 159 -9.80 -18.63 2.63
CA PRO A 159 -8.73 -18.24 3.54
C PRO A 159 -9.14 -18.38 5.01
N GLU A 160 -8.16 -18.65 5.88
CA GLU A 160 -8.40 -18.81 7.32
C GLU A 160 -8.99 -17.53 7.91
N HIS A 161 -9.94 -17.72 8.83
CA HIS A 161 -10.63 -16.65 9.56
C HIS A 161 -11.41 -15.64 8.70
N MET A 162 -11.47 -15.81 7.38
CA MET A 162 -12.27 -14.93 6.52
C MET A 162 -13.76 -15.22 6.72
N LYS A 163 -14.55 -14.19 7.09
CA LYS A 163 -16.01 -14.31 7.18
C LYS A 163 -16.60 -14.68 5.80
N LEU A 164 -17.63 -15.52 5.79
CA LEU A 164 -18.29 -15.96 4.56
C LEU A 164 -18.83 -14.78 3.73
N THR A 165 -19.34 -13.74 4.38
CA THR A 165 -19.81 -12.50 3.72
C THR A 165 -18.69 -11.80 2.96
N ASN A 166 -17.50 -11.68 3.56
CA ASN A 166 -16.33 -11.07 2.92
C ASN A 166 -15.80 -11.95 1.78
N TRP A 167 -15.81 -13.27 1.98
CA TRP A 167 -15.45 -14.21 0.93
C TRP A 167 -16.38 -14.07 -0.28
N LEU A 168 -17.69 -14.04 -0.06
CA LEU A 168 -18.69 -13.90 -1.12
C LEU A 168 -18.52 -12.56 -1.85
N ALA A 169 -18.34 -11.45 -1.11
CA ALA A 169 -18.11 -10.15 -1.69
C ALA A 169 -16.86 -10.14 -2.60
N ASN A 170 -15.74 -10.70 -2.13
CA ASN A 170 -14.52 -10.81 -2.93
C ASN A 170 -14.74 -11.68 -4.19
N ARG A 171 -15.50 -12.77 -4.08
CA ARG A 171 -15.82 -13.62 -5.26
C ARG A 171 -16.68 -12.89 -6.27
N ILE A 172 -17.67 -12.12 -5.81
CA ILE A 172 -18.52 -11.31 -6.69
C ILE A 172 -17.67 -10.25 -7.41
N LEU A 173 -16.82 -9.50 -6.70
CA LEU A 173 -15.94 -8.50 -7.31
C LEU A 173 -15.02 -9.11 -8.37
N THR A 174 -14.41 -10.24 -8.06
CA THR A 174 -13.52 -10.97 -8.97
C THR A 174 -14.26 -11.46 -10.22
N ILE A 175 -15.43 -12.08 -10.06
CA ILE A 175 -16.25 -12.53 -11.19
C ILE A 175 -16.70 -11.35 -12.04
N THR A 176 -17.13 -10.27 -11.40
CA THR A 176 -17.55 -9.05 -12.12
C THR A 176 -16.40 -8.49 -12.96
N THR A 177 -15.19 -8.40 -12.41
CA THR A 177 -14.02 -7.94 -13.16
C THR A 177 -13.73 -8.81 -14.38
N ASN A 178 -13.76 -10.13 -14.22
CA ASN A 178 -13.51 -11.08 -15.31
C ASN A 178 -14.61 -11.04 -16.39
N VAL A 179 -15.85 -10.74 -16.01
CA VAL A 179 -16.97 -10.57 -16.97
C VAL A 179 -16.86 -9.23 -17.71
N LEU A 180 -16.54 -8.16 -16.99
CA LEU A 180 -16.44 -6.81 -17.58
C LEU A 180 -15.25 -6.67 -18.53
N ILE A 181 -14.15 -7.41 -18.31
CA ILE A 181 -12.96 -7.37 -19.17
C ILE A 181 -12.74 -8.75 -19.80
N PRO A 182 -13.16 -8.95 -21.05
CA PRO A 182 -12.93 -10.21 -21.76
C PRO A 182 -11.44 -10.56 -21.81
N GLY A 183 -11.10 -11.78 -21.39
CA GLY A 183 -9.71 -12.24 -21.31
C GLY A 183 -9.04 -12.04 -19.96
N ALA A 184 -9.61 -11.26 -19.03
CA ALA A 184 -9.15 -11.24 -17.64
C ALA A 184 -9.39 -12.60 -16.98
N ARG A 185 -8.40 -13.08 -16.21
CA ARG A 185 -8.46 -14.39 -15.54
C ARG A 185 -7.92 -14.28 -14.11
N ILE A 186 -8.25 -13.19 -13.43
CA ILE A 186 -7.81 -13.00 -12.04
C ILE A 186 -8.67 -13.85 -11.09
N THR A 187 -8.06 -14.25 -9.97
CA THR A 187 -8.71 -15.03 -8.92
C THR A 187 -9.00 -14.22 -7.66
N ASP A 188 -8.34 -13.06 -7.49
CA ASP A 188 -8.47 -12.20 -6.31
C ASP A 188 -8.36 -10.70 -6.68
N GLU A 189 -9.52 -10.08 -6.97
CA GLU A 189 -9.58 -8.64 -7.29
C GLU A 189 -9.22 -7.76 -6.09
N ALA A 190 -9.75 -8.06 -4.90
CA ALA A 190 -9.67 -7.21 -3.72
C ALA A 190 -8.42 -7.45 -2.85
N THR A 191 -7.41 -8.17 -3.35
CA THR A 191 -6.14 -8.30 -2.66
C THR A 191 -5.41 -6.96 -2.56
N CYS A 192 -4.75 -6.68 -1.42
CA CYS A 192 -3.88 -5.51 -1.28
C CYS A 192 -2.49 -5.76 -1.89
N TYR A 193 -2.04 -7.02 -1.95
CA TYR A 193 -0.76 -7.35 -2.56
C TYR A 193 -0.82 -7.30 -4.09
N LYS A 194 -0.65 -6.08 -4.60
CA LYS A 194 -0.54 -5.77 -6.01
C LYS A 194 0.83 -5.16 -6.26
N VAL A 195 1.66 -5.84 -7.02
CA VAL A 195 2.99 -5.36 -7.40
C VAL A 195 2.96 -4.83 -8.83
N PHE A 196 3.58 -3.68 -9.02
CA PHE A 196 3.63 -3.00 -10.31
C PHE A 196 5.06 -2.59 -10.64
N ARG A 197 5.41 -2.51 -11.94
CA ARG A 197 6.54 -1.66 -12.32
C ARG A 197 6.19 -0.21 -12.04
N THR A 198 7.03 0.46 -11.26
CA THR A 198 6.75 1.81 -10.74
C THR A 198 6.51 2.81 -11.87
N GLU A 199 7.28 2.74 -12.96
CA GLU A 199 7.14 3.65 -14.08
C GLU A 199 5.79 3.47 -14.81
N MET A 200 5.34 2.23 -14.97
CA MET A 200 4.02 1.94 -15.55
C MET A 200 2.92 2.45 -14.64
N LEU A 201 3.03 2.21 -13.31
CA LEU A 201 2.05 2.66 -12.33
C LEU A 201 1.90 4.19 -12.31
N LYS A 202 3.02 4.94 -12.39
CA LYS A 202 3.02 6.39 -12.43
C LYS A 202 2.36 7.00 -13.67
N GLN A 203 2.22 6.24 -14.75
CA GLN A 203 1.54 6.67 -15.96
C GLN A 203 0.02 6.46 -15.93
N ILE A 204 -0.49 5.76 -14.90
CA ILE A 204 -1.92 5.54 -14.76
C ILE A 204 -2.52 6.68 -13.93
N PRO A 205 -3.43 7.49 -14.51
CA PRO A 205 -4.15 8.50 -13.75
C PRO A 205 -5.05 7.81 -12.72
N LEU A 206 -4.83 8.04 -11.43
CA LEU A 206 -5.57 7.45 -10.32
C LEU A 206 -6.33 8.54 -9.57
N HIS A 207 -7.57 8.25 -9.17
CA HIS A 207 -8.47 9.19 -8.51
C HIS A 207 -9.03 8.65 -7.19
N ALA A 208 -8.76 7.39 -6.88
CA ALA A 208 -9.23 6.73 -5.67
C ALA A 208 -8.79 7.47 -4.41
N ARG A 209 -9.73 7.69 -3.50
CA ARG A 209 -9.44 8.29 -2.20
C ARG A 209 -9.55 7.31 -1.05
N ARG A 210 -10.39 6.30 -1.17
CA ARG A 210 -10.69 5.33 -0.10
C ARG A 210 -10.34 3.90 -0.54
N PHE A 211 -11.26 2.96 -0.36
CA PHE A 211 -11.10 1.54 -0.73
C PHE A 211 -11.37 1.26 -2.21
N ASP A 212 -11.69 2.28 -2.99
CA ASP A 212 -11.90 2.23 -4.43
C ASP A 212 -10.58 2.11 -5.24
N PHE A 213 -9.42 2.17 -4.58
CA PHE A 213 -8.12 2.02 -5.23
C PHE A 213 -7.96 0.65 -5.93
N CYS A 214 -8.33 -0.47 -5.26
CA CYS A 214 -8.17 -1.81 -5.84
C CYS A 214 -8.98 -1.99 -7.12
N PRO A 215 -10.30 -1.69 -7.15
CA PRO A 215 -11.08 -1.77 -8.39
C PRO A 215 -10.63 -0.77 -9.46
N GLU A 216 -10.23 0.45 -9.08
CA GLU A 216 -9.74 1.43 -10.05
C GLU A 216 -8.49 0.95 -10.76
N ILE A 217 -7.45 0.61 -10.01
CA ILE A 217 -6.16 0.21 -10.60
C ILE A 217 -6.31 -1.09 -11.42
N THR A 218 -7.11 -2.06 -10.95
CA THR A 218 -7.33 -3.32 -11.67
C THR A 218 -7.99 -3.07 -13.01
N MET A 219 -9.06 -2.25 -13.05
CA MET A 219 -9.75 -1.93 -14.28
C MET A 219 -8.86 -1.16 -15.26
N LYS A 220 -8.10 -0.17 -14.78
CA LYS A 220 -7.22 0.65 -15.63
C LYS A 220 -6.06 -0.15 -16.22
N VAL A 221 -5.47 -1.04 -15.44
CA VAL A 221 -4.40 -1.96 -15.88
C VAL A 221 -4.91 -2.90 -16.98
N LEU A 222 -6.05 -3.56 -16.74
CA LEU A 222 -6.64 -4.50 -17.70
C LEU A 222 -7.09 -3.80 -19.00
N ARG A 223 -7.67 -2.61 -18.89
CA ARG A 223 -8.10 -1.82 -20.08
C ARG A 223 -6.94 -1.31 -20.92
N ARG A 224 -5.76 -1.13 -20.31
CA ARG A 224 -4.51 -0.83 -21.04
C ARG A 224 -3.87 -2.06 -21.69
N GLY A 225 -4.49 -3.22 -21.57
CA GLY A 225 -4.03 -4.47 -22.17
C GLY A 225 -2.92 -5.18 -21.41
N HIS A 226 -2.61 -4.74 -20.16
CA HIS A 226 -1.64 -5.46 -19.35
C HIS A 226 -2.21 -6.77 -18.82
N VAL A 227 -1.39 -7.80 -18.84
CA VAL A 227 -1.71 -9.09 -18.22
C VAL A 227 -1.39 -9.02 -16.73
N ILE A 228 -2.33 -9.46 -15.89
CA ILE A 228 -2.12 -9.62 -14.45
C ILE A 228 -1.71 -11.06 -14.18
N HIS A 229 -0.48 -11.26 -13.72
CA HIS A 229 0.01 -12.55 -13.23
C HIS A 229 -0.39 -12.70 -11.77
N GLU A 230 -0.65 -13.93 -11.31
CA GLU A 230 -1.01 -14.17 -9.91
C GLU A 230 -0.08 -15.17 -9.26
N VAL A 231 0.24 -14.91 -7.99
CA VAL A 231 1.06 -15.76 -7.12
C VAL A 231 0.28 -16.05 -5.85
N PRO A 232 0.27 -17.29 -5.37
CA PRO A 232 -0.39 -17.60 -4.10
C PRO A 232 0.36 -16.96 -2.91
N ILE A 233 -0.39 -16.30 -2.02
CA ILE A 233 0.13 -15.63 -0.83
C ILE A 233 -0.50 -16.19 0.45
N ALA A 234 0.16 -15.90 1.59
CA ALA A 234 -0.39 -16.10 2.92
C ALA A 234 -1.37 -14.98 3.27
N TYR A 235 -2.42 -15.30 4.01
CA TYR A 235 -3.39 -14.33 4.48
C TYR A 235 -4.06 -14.83 5.78
N SER A 236 -4.09 -13.96 6.79
CA SER A 236 -4.76 -14.22 8.07
C SER A 236 -5.68 -13.04 8.40
N ALA A 237 -7.00 -13.25 8.22
CA ALA A 237 -7.98 -12.19 8.44
C ALA A 237 -8.04 -11.77 9.91
N ARG A 238 -8.03 -10.48 10.20
CA ARG A 238 -8.31 -9.92 11.54
C ARG A 238 -9.77 -10.15 11.92
N THR A 239 -9.99 -10.34 13.21
CA THR A 239 -11.32 -10.31 13.81
C THR A 239 -11.76 -8.86 14.07
N GLU A 240 -13.06 -8.66 14.34
CA GLU A 240 -13.57 -7.32 14.73
C GLU A 240 -12.93 -6.82 16.03
N ALA A 241 -12.66 -7.72 16.98
CA ALA A 241 -11.96 -7.40 18.23
C ALA A 241 -10.52 -6.91 18.00
N GLN A 242 -9.92 -7.27 16.87
CA GLN A 242 -8.57 -6.84 16.44
C GLN A 242 -8.61 -5.58 15.56
N GLY A 243 -9.72 -4.84 15.53
CA GLY A 243 -9.82 -3.55 14.86
C GLY A 243 -10.08 -3.59 13.36
N LYS A 244 -10.77 -4.62 12.84
CA LYS A 244 -11.16 -4.68 11.42
C LYS A 244 -12.02 -3.49 11.03
N LYS A 245 -11.53 -2.64 10.11
CA LYS A 245 -12.16 -1.38 9.69
C LYS A 245 -13.10 -1.54 8.49
N ILE A 246 -12.87 -2.54 7.63
CA ILE A 246 -13.64 -2.76 6.40
C ILE A 246 -15.03 -3.30 6.74
N LYS A 247 -16.07 -2.60 6.27
CA LYS A 247 -17.47 -2.98 6.39
C LYS A 247 -17.95 -3.66 5.11
N TRP A 248 -19.00 -4.47 5.19
CA TRP A 248 -19.60 -5.10 4.01
C TRP A 248 -20.15 -4.07 3.01
N THR A 249 -20.53 -2.86 3.48
CA THR A 249 -20.96 -1.73 2.64
C THR A 249 -19.88 -1.26 1.68
N ASP A 250 -18.59 -1.40 2.04
CA ASP A 250 -17.46 -1.02 1.19
C ASP A 250 -17.42 -1.86 -0.11
N ALA A 251 -18.04 -3.04 -0.09
CA ALA A 251 -18.19 -3.86 -1.29
C ALA A 251 -19.08 -3.19 -2.37
N PHE A 252 -20.09 -2.39 -1.97
CA PHE A 252 -20.91 -1.63 -2.93
C PHE A 252 -20.10 -0.52 -3.59
N ASP A 253 -19.27 0.17 -2.81
CA ASP A 253 -18.39 1.22 -3.33
C ASP A 253 -17.38 0.61 -4.32
N ALA A 254 -16.79 -0.53 -3.96
CA ALA A 254 -15.88 -1.25 -4.85
C ALA A 254 -16.57 -1.73 -6.13
N PHE A 255 -17.79 -2.27 -6.03
CA PHE A 255 -18.57 -2.71 -7.19
C PHE A 255 -18.95 -1.53 -8.10
N SER A 256 -19.40 -0.41 -7.51
CA SER A 256 -19.72 0.80 -8.27
C SER A 256 -18.47 1.38 -8.96
N ALA A 257 -17.30 1.28 -8.32
CA ALA A 257 -16.03 1.69 -8.89
C ALA A 257 -15.64 0.81 -10.09
N LEU A 258 -15.81 -0.52 -10.04
CA LEU A 258 -15.59 -1.40 -11.19
C LEU A 258 -16.40 -0.98 -12.40
N LEU A 259 -17.70 -0.70 -12.22
CA LEU A 259 -18.57 -0.24 -13.31
C LEU A 259 -18.14 1.13 -13.82
N ARG A 260 -17.89 2.08 -12.91
CA ARG A 260 -17.44 3.43 -13.26
C ARG A 260 -16.18 3.39 -14.12
N TYR A 261 -15.14 2.68 -13.67
CA TYR A 261 -13.85 2.65 -14.37
C TYR A 261 -13.84 1.73 -15.59
N ARG A 262 -14.82 0.83 -15.73
CA ARG A 262 -15.01 0.09 -16.97
C ARG A 262 -15.43 1.01 -18.13
N PHE A 263 -16.27 2.01 -17.85
CA PHE A 263 -16.87 2.89 -18.86
C PHE A 263 -16.29 4.31 -18.85
N SER A 264 -15.39 4.67 -17.94
CA SER A 264 -14.73 5.97 -17.95
C SER A 264 -13.84 6.12 -19.19
N HIS A 265 -13.63 7.35 -19.64
CA HIS A 265 -12.67 7.66 -20.69
C HIS A 265 -11.24 7.85 -20.17
N ASP A 266 -11.06 7.77 -18.88
CA ASP A 266 -9.86 8.10 -18.13
C ASP A 266 -9.14 6.81 -17.65
N TYR A 267 -8.31 6.22 -18.54
CA TYR A 267 -7.57 4.99 -18.26
C TYR A 267 -6.12 5.04 -18.78
#